data_01a42a14a07abc35ed5134f0cda6983b
#
_entry.id   01a42a14a07abc35ed5134f0cda6983b
#
_cell.length_a   1.000
_cell.length_b   1.000
_cell.length_c   1.000
_cell.angle_alpha   90.00
_cell.angle_beta   90.00
_cell.angle_gamma   90.00
#
_symmetry.space_group_name_H-M   'P 1'
#
loop_
_entity.id
_entity.type
_entity.pdbx_description
1 polymer ?
#
loop_
_entity_poly.entity_id
_entity_poly.type
_entity_poly.pdbx_seq_one_letter_code
_entity_poly.pdbx_strand_id
1 'polypeptide(L)'
;MTAASPYTTRLAIPTIATYQHLRVAAGMSAKSTVAAAKGLPNSLFAVQILHGDEVVGMGRIIGDGGCFYQVTDIAVLPAHQGKGLGKRILGEIMQFIETQVPQSAYVSLIADGQAQDLYAQFGFKHTAPASVGMALKR
;
A
#
# COMPACT_ATOMS: atom_id res chain seq x y z
N MET A 1 -3.32 31.94 -2.45
CA MET A 1 -2.23 31.09 -2.97
C MET A 1 -1.91 30.01 -1.94
N THR A 2 -2.09 28.75 -2.30
CA THR A 2 -1.77 27.64 -1.40
C THR A 2 -0.28 27.32 -1.52
N ALA A 3 0.35 27.03 -0.39
CA ALA A 3 1.74 26.57 -0.39
C ALA A 3 1.81 25.19 -1.07
N ALA A 4 2.87 24.92 -1.78
CA ALA A 4 3.12 23.60 -2.33
C ALA A 4 3.28 22.59 -1.19
N SER A 5 2.77 21.36 -1.36
CA SER A 5 2.97 20.29 -0.40
C SER A 5 4.47 20.01 -0.27
N PRO A 6 4.99 19.80 0.97
CA PRO A 6 6.37 19.36 1.15
C PRO A 6 6.61 17.91 0.71
N TYR A 7 5.55 17.20 0.33
CA TYR A 7 5.60 15.81 -0.07
C TYR A 7 5.44 15.67 -1.58
N THR A 8 6.19 14.75 -2.17
CA THR A 8 6.07 14.40 -3.58
C THR A 8 5.71 12.92 -3.72
N THR A 9 5.09 12.58 -4.84
CA THR A 9 4.68 11.22 -5.16
C THR A 9 5.57 10.65 -6.25
N ARG A 10 6.02 9.40 -6.07
CA ARG A 10 6.78 8.67 -7.10
C ARG A 10 6.13 7.32 -7.34
N LEU A 11 5.75 7.06 -8.59
CA LEU A 11 5.13 5.79 -8.97
C LEU A 11 6.24 4.81 -9.39
N ALA A 12 6.87 4.21 -8.41
CA ALA A 12 7.96 3.27 -8.61
C ALA A 12 8.06 2.30 -7.44
N ILE A 13 8.56 1.10 -7.71
CA ILE A 13 8.81 0.09 -6.69
C ILE A 13 9.95 0.57 -5.79
N PRO A 14 9.77 0.53 -4.45
CA PRO A 14 10.85 0.90 -3.54
C PRO A 14 12.03 -0.06 -3.63
N THR A 15 13.20 0.42 -3.24
CA THR A 15 14.37 -0.47 -3.06
C THR A 15 14.11 -1.42 -1.91
N ILE A 16 14.84 -2.54 -1.88
CA ILE A 16 14.73 -3.52 -0.79
C ILE A 16 14.98 -2.85 0.56
N ALA A 17 16.01 -2.03 0.66
CA ALA A 17 16.36 -1.35 1.91
C ALA A 17 15.25 -0.40 2.37
N THR A 18 14.70 0.40 1.46
CA THR A 18 13.58 1.31 1.77
C THR A 18 12.35 0.52 2.21
N TYR A 19 12.02 -0.53 1.49
CA TYR A 19 10.88 -1.39 1.79
C TYR A 19 10.98 -1.99 3.19
N GLN A 20 12.14 -2.58 3.51
CA GLN A 20 12.39 -3.19 4.82
C GLN A 20 12.30 -2.14 5.94
N HIS A 21 12.90 -0.98 5.73
CA HIS A 21 12.87 0.11 6.70
C HIS A 21 11.46 0.61 6.98
N LEU A 22 10.69 0.88 5.95
CA LEU A 22 9.32 1.40 6.09
C LEU A 22 8.42 0.41 6.81
N ARG A 23 8.52 -0.88 6.50
CA ARG A 23 7.70 -1.88 7.17
C ARG A 23 7.95 -1.90 8.68
N VAL A 24 9.20 -2.03 9.07
CA VAL A 24 9.58 -2.14 10.49
C VAL A 24 9.28 -0.83 11.23
N ALA A 25 9.64 0.30 10.66
CA ALA A 25 9.40 1.61 11.28
C ALA A 25 7.92 1.92 11.44
N ALA A 26 7.06 1.42 10.55
CA ALA A 26 5.62 1.60 10.64
C ALA A 26 4.93 0.53 11.52
N GLY A 27 5.69 -0.36 12.15
CA GLY A 27 5.15 -1.37 13.06
C GLY A 27 4.73 -2.67 12.39
N MET A 28 5.09 -2.87 11.13
CA MET A 28 4.76 -4.10 10.40
C MET A 28 5.88 -5.13 10.57
N SER A 29 5.56 -6.41 10.35
CA SER A 29 6.56 -7.47 10.48
C SER A 29 7.67 -7.33 9.44
N ALA A 30 8.89 -7.70 9.83
CA ALA A 30 10.04 -7.67 8.94
C ALA A 30 9.89 -8.70 7.82
N LYS A 31 10.39 -8.34 6.64
CA LYS A 31 10.55 -9.28 5.52
C LYS A 31 12.04 -9.50 5.27
N SER A 32 12.43 -10.73 4.98
CA SER A 32 13.82 -11.05 4.66
C SER A 32 14.24 -10.41 3.34
N THR A 33 15.53 -10.23 3.15
CA THR A 33 16.06 -9.74 1.89
C THR A 33 15.72 -10.69 0.73
N VAL A 34 15.75 -12.01 0.99
CA VAL A 34 15.37 -13.01 -0.02
C VAL A 34 13.91 -12.85 -0.44
N ALA A 35 12.99 -12.69 0.53
CA ALA A 35 11.57 -12.51 0.21
C ALA A 35 11.33 -11.20 -0.54
N ALA A 36 11.95 -10.10 -0.12
CA ALA A 36 11.81 -8.81 -0.77
C ALA A 36 12.37 -8.84 -2.20
N ALA A 37 13.52 -9.47 -2.40
CA ALA A 37 14.14 -9.60 -3.72
C ALA A 37 13.26 -10.38 -4.71
N LYS A 38 12.52 -11.37 -4.22
CA LYS A 38 11.59 -12.15 -5.06
C LYS A 38 10.27 -11.42 -5.27
N GLY A 39 9.77 -10.76 -4.22
CA GLY A 39 8.42 -10.20 -4.23
C GLY A 39 8.31 -8.84 -4.89
N LEU A 40 9.20 -7.91 -4.59
CA LEU A 40 9.10 -6.54 -5.08
C LEU A 40 9.04 -6.42 -6.60
N PRO A 41 9.86 -7.16 -7.39
CA PRO A 41 9.78 -7.09 -8.85
C PRO A 41 8.44 -7.53 -9.43
N ASN A 42 7.64 -8.28 -8.68
CA ASN A 42 6.32 -8.75 -9.10
C ASN A 42 5.19 -7.79 -8.70
N SER A 43 5.51 -6.61 -8.18
CA SER A 43 4.50 -5.59 -7.90
C SER A 43 3.83 -5.17 -9.20
N LEU A 44 2.50 -5.18 -9.22
CA LEU A 44 1.74 -4.69 -10.37
C LEU A 44 1.67 -3.16 -10.38
N PHE A 45 1.70 -2.58 -9.21
CA PHE A 45 1.73 -1.13 -9.01
C PHE A 45 2.42 -0.84 -7.69
N ALA A 46 3.16 0.25 -7.63
CA ALA A 46 3.77 0.73 -6.39
C ALA A 46 3.81 2.25 -6.39
N VAL A 47 3.63 2.81 -5.20
CA VAL A 47 3.69 4.25 -4.98
C VAL A 47 4.56 4.53 -3.77
N GLN A 48 5.35 5.59 -3.86
CA GLN A 48 6.17 6.09 -2.77
C GLN A 48 5.86 7.56 -2.53
N ILE A 49 5.84 7.97 -1.28
CA ILE A 49 5.74 9.38 -0.89
C ILE A 49 7.09 9.80 -0.34
N LEU A 50 7.60 10.91 -0.84
CA LEU A 50 8.89 11.45 -0.44
C LEU A 50 8.73 12.78 0.29
N HIS A 51 9.54 12.98 1.30
CA HIS A 51 9.78 14.26 1.95
C HIS A 51 11.22 14.67 1.65
N GLY A 52 11.42 15.57 0.69
CA GLY A 52 12.74 15.77 0.12
C GLY A 52 13.21 14.49 -0.58
N ASP A 53 14.38 13.99 -0.19
CA ASP A 53 14.94 12.76 -0.74
C ASP A 53 14.58 11.51 0.06
N GLU A 54 13.92 11.68 1.21
CA GLU A 54 13.55 10.57 2.09
C GLU A 54 12.20 9.99 1.69
N VAL A 55 12.14 8.67 1.51
CA VAL A 55 10.87 7.97 1.31
C VAL A 55 10.22 7.79 2.67
N VAL A 56 9.04 8.37 2.85
CA VAL A 56 8.32 8.39 4.13
C VAL A 56 7.02 7.60 4.10
N GLY A 57 6.59 7.16 2.92
CA GLY A 57 5.39 6.35 2.77
C GLY A 57 5.44 5.50 1.52
N MET A 58 4.66 4.43 1.51
CA MET A 58 4.57 3.53 0.36
C MET A 58 3.25 2.77 0.35
N GLY A 59 2.95 2.17 -0.80
CA GLY A 59 1.87 1.20 -0.97
C GLY A 59 2.10 0.40 -2.24
N ARG A 60 1.55 -0.81 -2.31
CA ARG A 60 1.68 -1.69 -3.47
C ARG A 60 0.37 -2.39 -3.81
N ILE A 61 0.28 -2.82 -5.06
CA ILE A 61 -0.74 -3.77 -5.52
C ILE A 61 0.00 -4.98 -6.07
N ILE A 62 -0.42 -6.16 -5.61
CA ILE A 62 0.06 -7.45 -6.09
C ILE A 62 -1.13 -8.24 -6.66
N GLY A 63 -0.86 -9.31 -7.39
CA GLY A 63 -1.90 -10.16 -7.95
C GLY A 63 -1.46 -10.86 -9.22
N ASP A 64 -2.43 -11.47 -9.91
CA ASP A 64 -2.16 -12.17 -11.16
C ASP A 64 -2.23 -11.27 -12.41
N GLY A 65 -2.62 -10.03 -12.21
CA GLY A 65 -2.74 -9.07 -13.32
C GLY A 65 -4.06 -9.15 -14.08
N GLY A 66 -5.03 -9.92 -13.61
CA GLY A 66 -6.29 -10.12 -14.30
C GLY A 66 -7.47 -10.30 -13.37
N CYS A 67 -7.51 -11.41 -12.66
CA CYS A 67 -8.68 -11.82 -11.87
C CYS A 67 -8.61 -11.39 -10.40
N PHE A 68 -7.43 -11.39 -9.81
CA PHE A 68 -7.24 -11.14 -8.39
C PHE A 68 -6.13 -10.13 -8.15
N TYR A 69 -6.43 -9.16 -7.29
CA TYR A 69 -5.50 -8.12 -6.86
C TYR A 69 -5.58 -7.99 -5.34
N GLN A 70 -4.46 -7.64 -4.73
CA GLN A 70 -4.44 -7.31 -3.31
C GLN A 70 -3.67 -6.01 -3.11
N VAL A 71 -4.30 -5.08 -2.38
CA VAL A 71 -3.64 -3.88 -1.89
C VAL A 71 -2.85 -4.28 -0.64
N THR A 72 -1.58 -3.96 -0.60
CA THR A 72 -0.70 -4.39 0.49
C THR A 72 0.40 -3.36 0.76
N ASP A 73 1.07 -3.51 1.90
CA ASP A 73 2.24 -2.74 2.28
C ASP A 73 2.01 -1.23 2.35
N ILE A 74 0.81 -0.80 2.71
CA ILE A 74 0.57 0.63 2.97
C ILE A 74 1.22 0.98 4.30
N ALA A 75 2.24 1.82 4.25
CA ALA A 75 3.02 2.22 5.42
C ALA A 75 3.40 3.68 5.33
N VAL A 76 3.34 4.37 6.47
CA VAL A 76 3.79 5.76 6.62
C VAL A 76 4.65 5.82 7.87
N LEU A 77 5.83 6.44 7.77
CA LEU A 77 6.71 6.61 8.93
C LEU A 77 5.99 7.37 10.05
N PRO A 78 6.20 6.97 11.31
CA PRO A 78 5.49 7.59 12.45
C PRO A 78 5.57 9.12 12.49
N ALA A 79 6.73 9.70 12.17
CA ALA A 79 6.92 11.15 12.17
C ALA A 79 6.09 11.88 11.11
N HIS A 80 5.55 11.16 10.14
CA HIS A 80 4.78 11.72 9.02
C HIS A 80 3.33 11.28 9.01
N GLN A 81 2.89 10.56 10.03
CA GLN A 81 1.48 10.18 10.19
C GLN A 81 0.62 11.38 10.60
N GLY A 82 -0.68 11.27 10.33
CA GLY A 82 -1.62 12.35 10.65
C GLY A 82 -1.58 13.53 9.66
N LYS A 83 -0.96 13.35 8.51
CA LYS A 83 -0.80 14.41 7.49
C LYS A 83 -1.49 14.07 6.17
N GLY A 84 -2.34 13.04 6.15
CA GLY A 84 -3.10 12.63 4.97
C GLY A 84 -2.31 11.81 3.97
N LEU A 85 -1.12 11.29 4.32
CA LEU A 85 -0.30 10.53 3.37
C LEU A 85 -0.89 9.16 3.04
N GLY A 86 -1.50 8.48 4.00
CA GLY A 86 -2.21 7.22 3.74
C GLY A 86 -3.32 7.40 2.73
N LYS A 87 -4.07 8.48 2.86
CA LYS A 87 -5.14 8.84 1.92
C LYS A 87 -4.59 9.15 0.53
N ARG A 88 -3.45 9.84 0.47
CA ARG A 88 -2.78 10.16 -0.79
C ARG A 88 -2.28 8.89 -1.49
N ILE A 89 -1.70 7.95 -0.73
CA ILE A 89 -1.27 6.65 -1.24
C ILE A 89 -2.46 5.88 -1.82
N LEU A 90 -3.56 5.81 -1.08
CA LEU A 90 -4.78 5.13 -1.55
C LEU A 90 -5.38 5.81 -2.76
N GLY A 91 -5.31 7.12 -2.86
CA GLY A 91 -5.76 7.84 -4.05
C GLY A 91 -5.05 7.38 -5.31
N GLU A 92 -3.72 7.19 -5.25
CA GLU A 92 -2.94 6.68 -6.37
C GLU A 92 -3.29 5.22 -6.69
N ILE A 93 -3.46 4.41 -5.65
CA ILE A 93 -3.87 3.00 -5.79
C ILE A 93 -5.24 2.91 -6.47
N MET A 94 -6.20 3.73 -6.04
CA MET A 94 -7.54 3.72 -6.63
C MET A 94 -7.52 4.16 -8.09
N GLN A 95 -6.67 5.12 -8.45
CA GLN A 95 -6.53 5.53 -9.84
C GLN A 95 -6.01 4.38 -10.71
N PHE A 96 -5.03 3.62 -10.23
CA PHE A 96 -4.58 2.42 -10.93
C PHE A 96 -5.71 1.40 -11.08
N ILE A 97 -6.47 1.16 -10.01
CA ILE A 97 -7.59 0.22 -10.04
C ILE A 97 -8.63 0.64 -11.08
N GLU A 98 -9.02 1.91 -11.09
CA GLU A 98 -10.03 2.43 -12.03
C GLU A 98 -9.59 2.36 -13.48
N THR A 99 -8.31 2.54 -13.76
CA THR A 99 -7.81 2.62 -15.13
C THR A 99 -7.23 1.32 -15.67
N GLN A 100 -6.76 0.41 -14.82
CA GLN A 100 -5.99 -0.76 -15.25
C GLN A 100 -6.58 -2.10 -14.84
N VAL A 101 -7.46 -2.13 -13.86
CA VAL A 101 -7.99 -3.37 -13.30
C VAL A 101 -9.32 -3.72 -13.97
N PRO A 102 -9.47 -4.95 -14.53
CA PRO A 102 -10.74 -5.35 -15.15
C PRO A 102 -11.92 -5.30 -14.18
N GLN A 103 -13.11 -5.03 -14.70
CA GLN A 103 -14.33 -4.87 -13.89
C GLN A 103 -14.70 -6.14 -13.10
N SER A 104 -14.39 -7.32 -13.65
CA SER A 104 -14.70 -8.59 -12.99
C SER A 104 -13.67 -9.02 -11.96
N ALA A 105 -12.58 -8.26 -11.80
CA ALA A 105 -11.51 -8.61 -10.87
C ALA A 105 -11.95 -8.45 -9.42
N TYR A 106 -11.37 -9.27 -8.55
CA TYR A 106 -11.54 -9.15 -7.11
C TYR A 106 -10.35 -8.41 -6.52
N VAL A 107 -10.61 -7.28 -5.89
CA VAL A 107 -9.57 -6.47 -5.23
C VAL A 107 -9.78 -6.57 -3.73
N SER A 108 -8.82 -7.10 -3.01
CA SER A 108 -8.90 -7.30 -1.56
C SER A 108 -7.78 -6.59 -0.83
N LEU A 109 -7.95 -6.46 0.47
CA LEU A 109 -6.89 -6.05 1.39
C LEU A 109 -7.19 -6.63 2.77
N ILE A 110 -6.16 -6.71 3.60
CA ILE A 110 -6.31 -7.07 5.00
C ILE A 110 -5.98 -5.82 5.81
N ALA A 111 -6.96 -5.33 6.57
CA ALA A 111 -6.84 -4.12 7.36
C ALA A 111 -6.56 -4.47 8.81
N ASP A 112 -5.46 -3.93 9.35
CA ASP A 112 -5.10 -4.09 10.75
C ASP A 112 -5.60 -2.89 11.57
N GLY A 113 -6.16 -3.17 12.74
CA GLY A 113 -6.57 -2.14 13.67
C GLY A 113 -7.57 -1.15 13.07
N GLN A 114 -7.31 0.13 13.24
CA GLN A 114 -8.18 1.20 12.76
C GLN A 114 -7.96 1.59 11.29
N ALA A 115 -7.01 0.97 10.61
CA ALA A 115 -6.76 1.22 9.20
C ALA A 115 -8.00 0.98 8.33
N GLN A 116 -8.91 0.09 8.77
CA GLN A 116 -10.16 -0.17 8.10
C GLN A 116 -11.01 1.10 7.87
N ASP A 117 -10.92 2.08 8.77
CA ASP A 117 -11.69 3.32 8.64
C ASP A 117 -11.23 4.15 7.44
N LEU A 118 -9.92 4.17 7.18
CA LEU A 118 -9.37 4.82 6.01
C LEU A 118 -9.79 4.10 4.73
N TYR A 119 -9.68 2.77 4.71
CA TYR A 119 -10.03 1.97 3.52
C TYR A 119 -11.51 2.07 3.19
N ALA A 120 -12.37 2.13 4.21
CA ALA A 120 -13.82 2.29 4.01
C ALA A 120 -14.16 3.58 3.25
N GLN A 121 -13.38 4.64 3.41
CA GLN A 121 -13.59 5.90 2.69
C GLN A 121 -13.41 5.74 1.17
N PHE A 122 -12.68 4.71 0.75
CA PHE A 122 -12.43 4.41 -0.66
C PHE A 122 -13.30 3.27 -1.21
N GLY A 123 -14.31 2.85 -0.46
CA GLY A 123 -15.27 1.85 -0.92
C GLY A 123 -14.95 0.42 -0.53
N PHE A 124 -13.88 0.17 0.23
CA PHE A 124 -13.60 -1.16 0.75
C PHE A 124 -14.58 -1.50 1.87
N LYS A 125 -15.13 -2.71 1.82
CA LYS A 125 -16.13 -3.18 2.78
C LYS A 125 -15.67 -4.48 3.39
N HIS A 126 -16.09 -4.73 4.64
CA HIS A 126 -15.85 -6.01 5.28
C HIS A 126 -16.43 -7.15 4.43
N THR A 127 -15.67 -8.23 4.32
CA THR A 127 -16.15 -9.43 3.62
C THR A 127 -17.07 -10.28 4.49
N ALA A 128 -16.96 -10.15 5.81
CA ALA A 128 -17.83 -10.86 6.75
C ALA A 128 -19.27 -10.37 6.59
N PRO A 129 -20.30 -11.25 6.82
CA PRO A 129 -20.17 -12.64 7.25
C PRO A 129 -19.97 -13.64 6.12
N ALA A 130 -20.07 -13.22 4.84
CA ALA A 130 -19.96 -14.14 3.70
C ALA A 130 -18.59 -14.81 3.62
N SER A 131 -17.54 -14.09 4.01
CA SER A 131 -16.16 -14.60 4.05
C SER A 131 -15.36 -13.88 5.14
N VAL A 132 -14.19 -14.41 5.46
CA VAL A 132 -13.25 -13.80 6.40
C VAL A 132 -11.83 -13.98 5.88
N GLY A 133 -10.97 -13.04 6.23
CA GLY A 133 -9.54 -13.15 5.94
C GLY A 133 -8.90 -14.20 6.83
N MET A 134 -8.06 -15.05 6.25
CA MET A 134 -7.28 -16.05 6.98
C MET A 134 -5.85 -15.97 6.50
N ALA A 135 -4.88 -16.21 7.39
CA ALA A 135 -3.47 -16.13 7.06
C ALA A 135 -2.71 -17.34 7.60
N LEU A 136 -1.76 -17.82 6.81
CA LEU A 136 -0.75 -18.77 7.25
C LEU A 136 0.58 -18.03 7.30
N LYS A 137 1.13 -17.88 8.50
CA LYS A 137 2.44 -17.24 8.70
C LYS A 137 3.54 -18.30 8.66
N ARG A 138 4.65 -17.96 8.00
CA ARG A 138 5.78 -18.84 7.84
C ARG A 138 6.99 -18.31 8.55
#